data_10d8abe5c1f41ab00ae6f1dcd19690f4
#
_entry.id   10d8abe5c1f41ab00ae6f1dcd19690f4
#
_cell.length_a   1.000
_cell.length_b   1.000
_cell.length_c   1.000
_cell.angle_alpha   90.00
_cell.angle_beta   90.00
_cell.angle_gamma   90.00
#
_symmetry.space_group_name_H-M   'P 1'
#
loop_
_entity.id
_entity.type
_entity.pdbx_description
1 polymer ?
#
loop_
_entity_poly.entity_id
_entity_poly.type
_entity_poly.pdbx_seq_one_letter_code
_entity_poly.pdbx_strand_id
1 'polypeptide(L)'
;MFMSRRYSRITGTGSYLPPRRVTNADLVAELASRGIETSDEWIVERTGIRARHLAAPDVPASELAVPAARQALAAAGLQPGDIDLIIVATSTPDMVFPSTAAI
;
A
#
# COMPACT_ATOMS: atom_id res chain seq x y z
N MET A 1 -12.05 30.91 29.39
CA MET A 1 -12.58 29.78 28.63
C MET A 1 -11.41 28.99 28.05
N PHE A 2 -11.34 27.71 28.36
CA PHE A 2 -10.28 26.85 27.84
C PHE A 2 -10.81 26.09 26.61
N MET A 3 -10.17 26.29 25.44
CA MET A 3 -10.43 25.47 24.29
C MET A 3 -9.69 24.14 24.48
N SER A 4 -10.43 23.03 24.58
CA SER A 4 -9.80 21.72 24.59
C SER A 4 -9.14 21.47 23.22
N ARG A 5 -7.85 21.24 23.20
CA ARG A 5 -7.14 20.83 22.00
C ARG A 5 -7.34 19.33 21.82
N ARG A 6 -7.78 18.95 20.63
CA ARG A 6 -7.88 17.54 20.25
C ARG A 6 -6.67 17.15 19.42
N TYR A 7 -6.10 16.04 19.75
CA TYR A 7 -4.96 15.47 19.05
C TYR A 7 -5.31 14.07 18.57
N SER A 8 -4.79 13.72 17.40
CA SER A 8 -4.83 12.35 16.91
C SER A 8 -3.60 11.59 17.39
N ARG A 9 -3.78 10.33 17.74
CA ARG A 9 -2.72 9.45 18.17
C ARG A 9 -2.76 8.17 17.35
N ILE A 10 -1.61 7.77 16.81
CA ILE A 10 -1.46 6.49 16.13
C ILE A 10 -1.31 5.41 17.20
N THR A 11 -2.21 4.43 17.22
CA THR A 11 -2.23 3.36 18.21
C THR A 11 -1.80 2.01 17.64
N GLY A 12 -1.73 1.87 16.32
CA GLY A 12 -1.28 0.67 15.66
C GLY A 12 -0.99 0.92 14.20
N THR A 13 -0.05 0.18 13.66
CA THR A 13 0.34 0.21 12.24
C THR A 13 0.37 -1.19 11.69
N GLY A 14 0.22 -1.30 10.39
CA GLY A 14 0.31 -2.56 9.67
C GLY A 14 0.71 -2.36 8.23
N SER A 15 1.29 -3.39 7.64
CA SER A 15 1.70 -3.38 6.25
C SER A 15 1.50 -4.75 5.62
N TYR A 16 1.42 -4.77 4.31
CA TYR A 16 1.38 -6.01 3.55
C TYR A 16 2.17 -5.85 2.26
N LEU A 17 3.00 -6.83 1.98
CA LEU A 17 3.75 -6.94 0.73
C LEU A 17 3.29 -8.20 0.01
N PRO A 18 2.79 -8.10 -1.23
CA PRO A 18 2.48 -9.29 -2.02
C PRO A 18 3.75 -10.12 -2.28
N PRO A 19 3.62 -11.42 -2.57
CA PRO A 19 4.77 -12.33 -2.57
C PRO A 19 5.81 -12.08 -3.67
N ARG A 20 5.41 -11.51 -4.82
CA ARG A 20 6.32 -11.30 -5.95
C ARG A 20 7.26 -10.12 -5.69
N ARG A 21 8.50 -10.44 -5.37
CA ARG A 21 9.57 -9.44 -5.26
C ARG A 21 10.21 -9.19 -6.61
N VAL A 22 10.25 -7.93 -7.03
CA VAL A 22 10.83 -7.49 -8.31
C VAL A 22 12.00 -6.55 -8.01
N THR A 23 13.20 -6.97 -8.40
CA THR A 23 14.41 -6.14 -8.28
C THR A 23 14.46 -5.09 -9.39
N ASN A 24 15.36 -4.11 -9.26
CA ASN A 24 15.58 -3.16 -10.35
C ASN A 24 16.06 -3.87 -11.61
N ALA A 25 16.90 -4.90 -11.50
CA ALA A 25 17.36 -5.68 -12.64
C ALA A 25 16.18 -6.37 -13.37
N ASP A 26 15.25 -6.95 -12.61
CA ASP A 26 14.03 -7.56 -13.19
C ASP A 26 13.18 -6.52 -13.91
N LEU A 27 13.03 -5.34 -13.31
CA LEU A 27 12.26 -4.23 -13.89
C LEU A 27 12.91 -3.70 -15.16
N VAL A 28 14.24 -3.54 -15.16
CA VAL A 28 15.02 -3.12 -16.34
C VAL A 28 14.79 -4.09 -17.51
N ALA A 29 14.85 -5.39 -17.24
CA ALA A 29 14.63 -6.42 -18.27
C ALA A 29 13.18 -6.35 -18.81
N GLU A 30 12.19 -6.19 -17.96
CA GLU A 30 10.79 -6.08 -18.37
C GLU A 30 10.53 -4.81 -19.19
N LEU A 31 11.09 -3.67 -18.78
CA LEU A 31 10.94 -2.41 -19.50
C LEU A 31 11.67 -2.42 -20.83
N ALA A 32 12.84 -3.07 -20.91
CA ALA A 32 13.57 -3.23 -22.17
C ALA A 32 12.73 -3.97 -23.22
N SER A 33 11.95 -4.96 -22.83
CA SER A 33 11.03 -5.67 -23.73
C SER A 33 9.94 -4.77 -24.31
N ARG A 34 9.68 -3.61 -23.67
CA ARG A 34 8.71 -2.59 -24.11
C ARG A 34 9.38 -1.39 -24.79
N GLY A 35 10.69 -1.48 -25.07
CA GLY A 35 11.45 -0.40 -25.70
C GLY A 35 11.84 0.75 -24.77
N ILE A 36 11.74 0.56 -23.46
CA ILE A 36 12.12 1.54 -22.45
C ILE A 36 13.48 1.17 -21.88
N GLU A 37 14.47 2.06 -22.06
CA GLU A 37 15.81 1.89 -21.54
C GLU A 37 15.97 2.56 -20.19
N THR A 38 16.45 1.82 -19.19
CA THR A 38 16.79 2.33 -17.86
C THR A 38 17.85 1.42 -17.22
N SER A 39 18.30 1.79 -16.03
CA SER A 39 19.31 1.02 -15.30
C SER A 39 19.01 0.99 -13.81
N ASP A 40 19.56 0.01 -13.09
CA ASP A 40 19.49 -0.05 -11.65
C ASP A 40 20.07 1.23 -11.00
N GLU A 41 21.21 1.71 -11.49
CA GLU A 41 21.86 2.93 -11.00
C GLU A 41 20.95 4.15 -11.12
N TRP A 42 20.30 4.29 -12.27
CA TRP A 42 19.36 5.39 -12.51
C TRP A 42 18.17 5.35 -11.55
N ILE A 43 17.61 4.16 -11.35
CA ILE A 43 16.45 3.96 -10.45
C ILE A 43 16.84 4.27 -9.01
N VAL A 44 17.96 3.73 -8.53
CA VAL A 44 18.45 3.96 -7.16
C VAL A 44 18.79 5.42 -6.92
N GLU A 45 19.46 6.07 -7.86
CA GLU A 45 19.83 7.48 -7.73
C GLU A 45 18.61 8.40 -7.57
N ARG A 46 17.52 8.11 -8.29
CA ARG A 46 16.32 8.94 -8.27
C ARG A 46 15.30 8.57 -7.22
N THR A 47 15.26 7.33 -6.78
CA THR A 47 14.19 6.83 -5.90
C THR A 47 14.69 6.22 -4.59
N GLY A 48 15.96 5.82 -4.53
CA GLY A 48 16.49 5.02 -3.43
C GLY A 48 15.95 3.59 -3.38
N ILE A 49 15.08 3.20 -4.31
CA ILE A 49 14.40 1.90 -4.33
C ILE A 49 15.26 0.87 -5.03
N ARG A 50 15.49 -0.27 -4.39
CA ARG A 50 16.25 -1.40 -4.94
C ARG A 50 15.35 -2.54 -5.39
N ALA A 51 14.20 -2.70 -4.77
CA ALA A 51 13.20 -3.71 -5.10
C ALA A 51 11.82 -3.27 -4.66
N ARG A 52 10.78 -3.86 -5.23
CA ARG A 52 9.38 -3.67 -4.84
C ARG A 52 8.66 -5.00 -4.90
N HIS A 53 7.48 -5.03 -4.30
CA HIS A 53 6.58 -6.17 -4.40
C HIS A 53 5.39 -5.79 -5.26
N LEU A 54 5.08 -6.64 -6.24
CA LEU A 54 3.98 -6.42 -7.16
C LEU A 54 2.88 -7.46 -6.93
N ALA A 55 1.65 -6.98 -6.88
CA ALA A 55 0.49 -7.87 -6.85
C ALA A 55 0.32 -8.57 -8.21
N ALA A 56 -0.27 -9.77 -8.18
CA ALA A 56 -0.71 -10.43 -9.40
C ALA A 56 -1.80 -9.59 -10.09
N PRO A 57 -1.98 -9.70 -11.43
CA PRO A 57 -2.90 -8.85 -12.18
C PRO A 57 -4.37 -8.91 -11.73
N ASP A 58 -4.79 -10.01 -11.11
CA ASP A 58 -6.14 -10.26 -10.64
C ASP A 58 -6.36 -9.90 -9.15
N VAL A 59 -5.34 -9.39 -8.48
CA VAL A 59 -5.41 -9.01 -7.06
C VAL A 59 -5.81 -7.53 -6.94
N PRO A 60 -7.01 -7.23 -6.41
CA PRO A 60 -7.47 -5.86 -6.24
C PRO A 60 -6.83 -5.18 -5.02
N ALA A 61 -6.97 -3.85 -4.96
CA ALA A 61 -6.40 -3.04 -3.87
C ALA A 61 -6.93 -3.45 -2.48
N SER A 62 -8.20 -3.85 -2.36
CA SER A 62 -8.77 -4.31 -1.11
C SER A 62 -8.06 -5.55 -0.54
N GLU A 63 -7.66 -6.48 -1.39
CA GLU A 63 -6.92 -7.68 -0.97
C GLU A 63 -5.51 -7.37 -0.44
N LEU A 64 -4.94 -6.24 -0.82
CA LEU A 64 -3.70 -5.72 -0.24
C LEU A 64 -3.95 -4.96 1.06
N ALA A 65 -5.03 -4.19 1.12
CA ALA A 65 -5.36 -3.36 2.26
C ALA A 65 -5.84 -4.15 3.49
N VAL A 66 -6.63 -5.22 3.29
CA VAL A 66 -7.21 -6.00 4.38
C VAL A 66 -6.17 -6.65 5.29
N PRO A 67 -5.13 -7.35 4.80
CA PRO A 67 -4.09 -7.90 5.68
C PRO A 67 -3.34 -6.81 6.45
N ALA A 68 -3.04 -5.68 5.82
CA ALA A 68 -2.40 -4.55 6.47
C ALA A 68 -3.28 -3.96 7.59
N ALA A 69 -4.57 -3.78 7.31
CA ALA A 69 -5.54 -3.29 8.29
C ALA A 69 -5.70 -4.25 9.48
N ARG A 70 -5.77 -5.55 9.23
CA ARG A 70 -5.82 -6.56 10.31
C ARG A 70 -4.61 -6.50 11.21
N GLN A 71 -3.43 -6.33 10.65
CA GLN A 71 -2.20 -6.18 11.41
C GLN A 71 -2.22 -4.90 12.26
N ALA A 72 -2.68 -3.79 11.72
CA ALA A 72 -2.83 -2.53 12.45
C ALA A 72 -3.82 -2.63 13.61
N LEU A 73 -4.97 -3.27 13.38
CA LEU A 73 -5.97 -3.53 14.43
C LEU A 73 -5.40 -4.40 15.54
N ALA A 74 -4.71 -5.48 15.20
CA ALA A 74 -4.08 -6.36 16.19
C ALA A 74 -3.05 -5.60 17.02
N ALA A 75 -2.21 -4.77 16.40
CA ALA A 75 -1.22 -3.94 17.08
C ALA A 75 -1.87 -2.91 18.02
N ALA A 76 -3.04 -2.39 17.66
CA ALA A 76 -3.79 -1.44 18.48
C ALA A 76 -4.65 -2.11 19.56
N GLY A 77 -4.82 -3.43 19.52
CA GLY A 77 -5.74 -4.17 20.42
C GLY A 77 -7.21 -3.89 20.13
N LEU A 78 -7.55 -3.57 18.88
CA LEU A 78 -8.90 -3.22 18.44
C LEU A 78 -9.52 -4.30 17.55
N GLN A 79 -10.85 -4.31 17.52
CA GLN A 79 -11.64 -5.12 16.60
C GLN A 79 -12.19 -4.25 15.46
N PRO A 80 -12.57 -4.83 14.31
CA PRO A 80 -13.18 -4.06 13.21
C PRO A 80 -14.39 -3.23 13.64
N GLY A 81 -15.21 -3.72 14.55
CA GLY A 81 -16.39 -3.01 15.07
C GLY A 81 -16.07 -1.74 15.88
N ASP A 82 -14.82 -1.59 16.32
CA ASP A 82 -14.38 -0.39 17.05
C ASP A 82 -14.04 0.79 16.12
N ILE A 83 -14.05 0.57 14.80
CA ILE A 83 -13.67 1.58 13.80
C ILE A 83 -14.90 2.39 13.39
N ASP A 84 -14.79 3.71 13.52
CA ASP A 84 -15.85 4.66 13.17
C ASP A 84 -15.65 5.30 11.80
N LEU A 85 -14.42 5.34 11.29
CA LEU A 85 -14.08 5.96 10.02
C LEU A 85 -12.97 5.20 9.31
N ILE A 86 -13.15 4.97 8.02
CA ILE A 86 -12.15 4.37 7.14
C ILE A 86 -11.83 5.36 6.01
N ILE A 87 -10.54 5.64 5.82
CA ILE A 87 -10.05 6.44 4.70
C ILE A 87 -9.12 5.57 3.87
N VAL A 88 -9.45 5.38 2.60
CA VAL A 88 -8.61 4.64 1.64
C VAL A 88 -8.12 5.61 0.57
N ALA A 89 -6.81 5.83 0.55
CA ALA A 89 -6.15 6.66 -0.45
C ALA A 89 -5.51 5.76 -1.51
N THR A 90 -6.11 5.70 -2.68
CA THR A 90 -5.58 4.91 -3.80
C THR A 90 -5.92 5.57 -5.13
N SER A 91 -5.02 5.46 -6.10
CA SER A 91 -5.26 5.82 -7.50
C SER A 91 -5.69 4.62 -8.34
N THR A 92 -5.66 3.42 -7.77
CA THR A 92 -6.00 2.17 -8.44
C THR A 92 -6.99 1.36 -7.60
N PRO A 93 -8.24 1.87 -7.46
CA PRO A 93 -9.26 1.19 -6.65
C PRO A 93 -9.68 -0.13 -7.28
N ASP A 94 -10.38 -0.98 -6.51
CA ASP A 94 -10.95 -2.24 -6.99
C ASP A 94 -11.88 -1.97 -8.19
N MET A 95 -12.71 -0.94 -8.07
CA MET A 95 -13.62 -0.46 -9.11
C MET A 95 -13.98 1.00 -8.83
N VAL A 96 -14.58 1.66 -9.79
CA VAL A 96 -15.00 3.06 -9.64
C VAL A 96 -16.09 3.19 -8.58
N PHE A 97 -17.01 2.24 -8.54
CA PHE A 97 -18.11 2.20 -7.58
C PHE A 97 -18.57 0.74 -7.36
N PRO A 98 -18.77 0.28 -6.10
CA PRO A 98 -18.55 0.99 -4.84
C PRO A 98 -17.08 1.28 -4.55
N SER A 99 -16.80 2.19 -3.61
CA SER A 99 -15.42 2.51 -3.24
C SER A 99 -14.73 1.32 -2.56
N THR A 100 -13.40 1.25 -2.67
CA THR A 100 -12.60 0.18 -2.03
C THR A 100 -12.86 0.10 -0.52
N ALA A 101 -13.14 1.20 0.14
CA ALA A 101 -13.44 1.21 1.57
C ALA A 101 -14.80 0.57 1.91
N ALA A 102 -15.70 0.43 0.94
CA ALA A 102 -17.03 -0.16 1.12
C ALA A 102 -17.07 -1.67 0.80
N ILE A 103 -15.99 -2.22 0.27
CA ILE A 103 -15.83 -3.64 -0.05
C ILE A 103 -15.31 -4.41 1.18
#